data_4f73c1cc283fc9782293dad4f4ee0792
#
_entry.id   4f73c1cc283fc9782293dad4f4ee0792
#
_cell.length_a   1.000
_cell.length_b   1.000
_cell.length_c   1.000
_cell.angle_alpha   90.00
_cell.angle_beta   90.00
_cell.angle_gamma   90.00
#
_symmetry.space_group_name_H-M   'P 1'
#
loop_
_entity.id
_entity.type
_entity.pdbx_description
1 polymer ?
#
loop_
_entity_poly.entity_id
_entity_poly.type
_entity_poly.pdbx_seq_one_letter_code
_entity_poly.pdbx_strand_id
1 'polypeptide(L)'
;LEKAIVGKRDVLKLLLTGIFASGHVLFEDVPGLAKTLIARSIAQVADLDFSRVQFTPDLVPGDITGSTLFEAGSASGTFKPGPVFANLVLGDEINRAPPKTQSAVLEAMEERQVTVDGTSHPLPTPFIVIATQNPIESGGTYPLPEAQLDRFLLRLNVGYPDVAAETEILMRRAGRGHEQVDLEQVIDAQTLRELQVVVEAVQVERSVAQYMVELVTSTRDSGRTDAGASPRGSLALLRASRAWAALDGRSFVTPDDVHAIAVPALAHRLILKPDEWLRGVTGADIVDYCMNTVAMPESLIATDTEA
;
A
#
# COMPACT_ATOMS: atom_id res chain seq x y z
N LEU A 1 -10.30 5.49 13.24
CA LEU A 1 -9.60 6.34 12.25
C LEU A 1 -10.45 7.52 11.80
N GLU A 2 -11.73 7.36 11.54
CA GLU A 2 -12.65 8.43 11.06
C GLU A 2 -12.81 9.60 12.06
N LYS A 3 -12.42 9.42 13.33
CA LYS A 3 -12.29 10.55 14.28
C LYS A 3 -11.21 11.55 13.84
N ALA A 4 -10.14 11.07 13.22
CA ALA A 4 -9.02 11.90 12.77
C ALA A 4 -9.12 12.28 11.28
N ILE A 5 -9.61 11.37 10.44
CA ILE A 5 -9.65 11.50 8.98
C ILE A 5 -11.10 11.60 8.53
N VAL A 6 -11.48 12.77 8.04
CA VAL A 6 -12.86 13.08 7.65
C VAL A 6 -13.09 12.78 6.16
N GLY A 7 -14.22 12.17 5.81
CA GLY A 7 -14.68 12.02 4.42
C GLY A 7 -13.87 11.07 3.53
N LYS A 8 -13.02 10.18 4.12
CA LYS A 8 -12.13 9.29 3.37
C LYS A 8 -12.30 7.81 3.74
N ARG A 9 -13.52 7.41 4.07
CA ARG A 9 -13.81 6.05 4.54
C ARG A 9 -13.33 4.96 3.58
N ASP A 10 -13.58 5.13 2.28
CA ASP A 10 -13.21 4.13 1.27
C ASP A 10 -11.69 4.02 1.13
N VAL A 11 -10.97 5.14 1.15
CA VAL A 11 -9.51 5.16 1.13
C VAL A 11 -8.93 4.50 2.38
N LEU A 12 -9.51 4.76 3.56
CA LEU A 12 -9.11 4.10 4.80
C LEU A 12 -9.37 2.59 4.74
N LYS A 13 -10.49 2.15 4.18
CA LYS A 13 -10.80 0.73 4.01
C LYS A 13 -9.80 0.06 3.07
N LEU A 14 -9.47 0.67 1.93
CA LEU A 14 -8.44 0.18 1.00
C LEU A 14 -7.06 0.13 1.66
N LEU A 15 -6.69 1.13 2.44
CA LEU A 15 -5.42 1.13 3.16
C LEU A 15 -5.36 0.01 4.21
N LEU A 16 -6.44 -0.17 4.99
CA LEU A 16 -6.55 -1.29 5.93
C LEU A 16 -6.51 -2.64 5.20
N THR A 17 -7.13 -2.75 4.03
CA THR A 17 -7.03 -3.93 3.17
C THR A 17 -5.56 -4.23 2.84
N GLY A 18 -4.78 -3.23 2.45
CA GLY A 18 -3.34 -3.39 2.21
C GLY A 18 -2.57 -3.87 3.45
N ILE A 19 -2.88 -3.31 4.61
CA ILE A 19 -2.23 -3.63 5.90
C ILE A 19 -2.59 -5.06 6.35
N PHE A 20 -3.86 -5.43 6.32
CA PHE A 20 -4.31 -6.78 6.70
C PHE A 20 -3.87 -7.86 5.72
N ALA A 21 -3.67 -7.51 4.44
CA ALA A 21 -3.04 -8.37 3.45
C ALA A 21 -1.50 -8.46 3.59
N SER A 22 -0.91 -7.93 4.69
CA SER A 22 0.55 -7.86 4.89
C SER A 22 1.29 -7.18 3.72
N GLY A 23 0.62 -6.26 3.01
CA GLY A 23 1.15 -5.56 1.86
C GLY A 23 1.68 -4.17 2.19
N HIS A 24 2.43 -3.61 1.26
CA HIS A 24 2.86 -2.22 1.28
C HIS A 24 1.96 -1.38 0.39
N VAL A 25 1.79 -0.10 0.71
CA VAL A 25 0.85 0.78 0.01
C VAL A 25 1.57 2.04 -0.48
N LEU A 26 1.30 2.41 -1.72
CA LEU A 26 1.77 3.66 -2.32
C LEU A 26 0.63 4.67 -2.40
N PHE A 27 0.80 5.83 -1.81
CA PHE A 27 -0.05 6.99 -2.07
C PHE A 27 0.53 7.85 -3.19
N GLU A 28 -0.24 8.05 -4.23
CA GLU A 28 0.13 8.92 -5.35
C GLU A 28 -0.80 10.13 -5.39
N ASP A 29 -0.36 11.24 -4.79
CA ASP A 29 -1.18 12.43 -4.62
C ASP A 29 -0.34 13.69 -4.43
N VAL A 30 -0.97 14.84 -4.65
CA VAL A 30 -0.40 16.14 -4.30
C VAL A 30 -0.06 16.24 -2.80
N PRO A 31 0.88 17.10 -2.40
CA PRO A 31 1.19 17.32 -1.00
C PRO A 31 0.01 17.93 -0.23
N GLY A 32 -0.01 17.78 1.10
CA GLY A 32 -1.01 18.39 1.97
C GLY A 32 -2.30 17.60 2.17
N LEU A 33 -2.43 16.39 1.61
CA LEU A 33 -3.64 15.55 1.71
C LEU A 33 -3.61 14.57 2.90
N ALA A 34 -3.11 15.00 4.05
CA ALA A 34 -3.14 14.28 5.32
C ALA A 34 -2.51 12.87 5.34
N LYS A 35 -1.66 12.49 4.35
CA LYS A 35 -1.02 11.17 4.26
C LYS A 35 -0.23 10.82 5.53
N THR A 36 0.51 11.78 6.08
CA THR A 36 1.26 11.61 7.35
C THR A 36 0.31 11.42 8.54
N LEU A 37 -0.81 12.15 8.58
CA LEU A 37 -1.82 12.00 9.63
C LEU A 37 -2.46 10.61 9.56
N ILE A 38 -2.78 10.12 8.36
CA ILE A 38 -3.33 8.76 8.14
C ILE A 38 -2.36 7.71 8.70
N ALA A 39 -1.07 7.76 8.32
CA ALA A 39 -0.08 6.78 8.76
C ALA A 39 0.12 6.80 10.29
N ARG A 40 0.23 7.99 10.89
CA ARG A 40 0.33 8.14 12.36
C ARG A 40 -0.91 7.64 13.08
N SER A 41 -2.10 7.92 12.56
CA SER A 41 -3.36 7.45 13.14
C SER A 41 -3.45 5.94 13.16
N ILE A 42 -2.98 5.26 12.10
CA ILE A 42 -2.92 3.80 12.06
C ILE A 42 -1.94 3.26 13.10
N ALA A 43 -0.73 3.83 13.18
CA ALA A 43 0.26 3.42 14.15
C ALA A 43 -0.27 3.56 15.59
N GLN A 44 -0.95 4.66 15.90
CA GLN A 44 -1.54 4.91 17.23
C GLN A 44 -2.68 3.92 17.55
N VAL A 45 -3.58 3.67 16.60
CA VAL A 45 -4.73 2.76 16.80
C VAL A 45 -4.30 1.30 16.92
N ALA A 46 -3.20 0.91 16.27
CA ALA A 46 -2.68 -0.44 16.24
C ALA A 46 -1.43 -0.66 17.12
N ASP A 47 -1.06 0.33 17.94
CA ASP A 47 0.11 0.29 18.84
C ASP A 47 1.37 -0.23 18.12
N LEU A 48 1.70 0.41 17.01
CA LEU A 48 2.83 0.05 16.16
C LEU A 48 3.97 1.06 16.34
N ASP A 49 5.19 0.56 16.40
CA ASP A 49 6.37 1.40 16.26
C ASP A 49 6.32 2.11 14.91
N PHE A 50 6.35 3.45 14.95
CA PHE A 50 6.21 4.32 13.78
C PHE A 50 7.48 5.08 13.49
N SER A 51 7.91 5.04 12.24
CA SER A 51 9.00 5.86 11.73
C SER A 51 8.58 6.63 10.48
N ARG A 52 9.06 7.86 10.34
CA ARG A 52 8.91 8.66 9.12
C ARG A 52 10.27 8.96 8.52
N VAL A 53 10.42 8.63 7.25
CA VAL A 53 11.59 8.97 6.43
C VAL A 53 11.14 9.97 5.37
N GLN A 54 11.64 11.20 5.44
CA GLN A 54 11.47 12.19 4.37
C GLN A 54 12.56 11.95 3.33
N PHE A 55 12.17 11.59 2.14
CA PHE A 55 13.11 11.35 1.04
C PHE A 55 13.58 12.68 0.45
N THR A 56 14.89 12.85 0.34
CA THR A 56 15.56 14.02 -0.23
C THR A 56 16.67 13.59 -1.19
N PRO A 57 17.12 14.46 -2.10
CA PRO A 57 18.17 14.10 -3.07
C PRO A 57 19.50 13.71 -2.46
N ASP A 58 19.79 14.12 -1.24
CA ASP A 58 21.02 13.86 -0.50
C ASP A 58 20.95 12.63 0.42
N LEU A 59 19.74 12.04 0.58
CA LEU A 59 19.53 10.87 1.43
C LEU A 59 20.27 9.64 0.87
N VAL A 60 21.07 8.99 1.71
CA VAL A 60 21.81 7.78 1.33
C VAL A 60 21.19 6.51 1.95
N PRO A 61 21.41 5.32 1.37
CA PRO A 61 20.84 4.06 1.88
C PRO A 61 21.06 3.82 3.37
N GLY A 62 22.26 4.12 3.88
CA GLY A 62 22.60 3.95 5.30
C GLY A 62 21.80 4.80 6.26
N ASP A 63 21.25 5.94 5.81
CA ASP A 63 20.37 6.78 6.61
C ASP A 63 19.03 6.09 6.90
N ILE A 64 18.64 5.13 6.05
CA ILE A 64 17.40 4.38 6.15
C ILE A 64 17.62 3.03 6.82
N THR A 65 18.64 2.29 6.35
CA THR A 65 18.93 0.92 6.79
C THR A 65 19.73 0.86 8.08
N GLY A 66 20.38 1.95 8.43
CA GLY A 66 21.35 1.97 9.51
C GLY A 66 22.76 1.68 9.03
N SER A 67 23.71 1.75 9.94
CA SER A 67 25.14 1.60 9.65
C SER A 67 25.89 1.01 10.83
N THR A 68 27.06 0.42 10.57
CA THR A 68 27.96 -0.04 11.62
C THR A 68 28.83 1.12 12.11
N LEU A 69 28.76 1.40 13.41
CA LEU A 69 29.57 2.41 14.07
C LEU A 69 30.81 1.74 14.67
N PHE A 70 31.99 2.29 14.36
CA PHE A 70 33.26 1.87 14.95
C PHE A 70 33.66 2.86 16.04
N GLU A 71 33.78 2.40 17.26
CA GLU A 71 34.36 3.22 18.34
C GLU A 71 35.87 3.30 18.21
N ALA A 72 36.44 4.45 18.53
CA ALA A 72 37.91 4.65 18.49
C ALA A 72 38.61 3.67 19.45
N GLY A 73 39.45 2.79 18.89
CA GLY A 73 40.15 1.75 19.64
C GLY A 73 39.47 0.38 19.72
N SER A 74 38.23 0.23 19.15
CA SER A 74 37.58 -1.07 19.04
C SER A 74 37.80 -1.67 17.63
N ALA A 75 38.11 -2.96 17.61
CA ALA A 75 38.19 -3.73 16.35
C ALA A 75 36.81 -4.21 15.87
N SER A 76 35.78 -4.12 16.71
CA SER A 76 34.41 -4.53 16.41
C SER A 76 33.51 -3.30 16.28
N GLY A 77 32.75 -3.24 15.18
CA GLY A 77 31.70 -2.25 14.99
C GLY A 77 30.40 -2.69 15.67
N THR A 78 29.59 -1.73 16.10
CA THR A 78 28.24 -1.96 16.60
C THR A 78 27.24 -1.49 15.56
N PHE A 79 26.32 -2.38 15.16
CA PHE A 79 25.25 -2.00 14.23
C PHE A 79 24.27 -1.07 14.93
N LYS A 80 24.03 0.11 14.33
CA LYS A 80 23.00 1.05 14.72
C LYS A 80 21.84 0.95 13.72
N PRO A 81 20.66 0.44 14.14
CA PRO A 81 19.49 0.35 13.27
C PRO A 81 19.06 1.72 12.75
N GLY A 82 18.67 1.75 11.48
CA GLY A 82 18.08 2.94 10.87
C GLY A 82 16.54 2.99 11.06
N PRO A 83 15.89 4.04 10.55
CA PRO A 83 14.45 4.24 10.70
C PRO A 83 13.58 3.15 10.05
N VAL A 84 14.12 2.30 9.20
CA VAL A 84 13.39 1.16 8.62
C VAL A 84 13.04 0.09 9.66
N PHE A 85 13.71 0.08 10.81
CA PHE A 85 13.45 -0.86 11.90
C PHE A 85 12.27 -0.43 12.77
N ALA A 86 11.12 -0.22 12.13
CA ALA A 86 9.83 0.07 12.75
C ALA A 86 8.74 -0.80 12.14
N ASN A 87 7.63 -1.00 12.86
CA ASN A 87 6.49 -1.78 12.33
C ASN A 87 5.80 -1.09 11.16
N LEU A 88 5.64 0.23 11.25
CA LEU A 88 5.04 1.06 10.23
C LEU A 88 6.00 2.19 9.83
N VAL A 89 6.48 2.12 8.60
CA VAL A 89 7.38 3.13 8.03
C VAL A 89 6.63 3.97 7.01
N LEU A 90 6.60 5.29 7.23
CA LEU A 90 6.15 6.24 6.23
C LEU A 90 7.35 6.75 5.43
N GLY A 91 7.44 6.34 4.17
CA GLY A 91 8.41 6.87 3.21
C GLY A 91 7.80 8.04 2.44
N ASP A 92 8.08 9.26 2.90
CA ASP A 92 7.44 10.46 2.34
C ASP A 92 8.24 11.00 1.16
N GLU A 93 7.58 11.19 0.01
CA GLU A 93 8.16 11.66 -1.27
C GLU A 93 9.30 10.75 -1.79
N ILE A 94 9.05 9.43 -1.86
CA ILE A 94 10.06 8.42 -2.22
C ILE A 94 10.74 8.71 -3.57
N ASN A 95 10.04 9.36 -4.49
CA ASN A 95 10.56 9.75 -5.81
C ASN A 95 11.58 10.93 -5.78
N ARG A 96 11.84 11.55 -4.62
CA ARG A 96 12.86 12.60 -4.49
C ARG A 96 14.27 12.06 -4.19
N ALA A 97 14.38 10.86 -3.67
CA ALA A 97 15.70 10.27 -3.41
C ALA A 97 16.28 9.59 -4.65
N PRO A 98 17.63 9.47 -4.72
CA PRO A 98 18.29 8.75 -5.80
C PRO A 98 17.87 7.28 -5.87
N PRO A 99 17.93 6.64 -7.06
CA PRO A 99 17.49 5.25 -7.25
C PRO A 99 18.13 4.24 -6.29
N LYS A 100 19.38 4.46 -5.90
CA LYS A 100 20.11 3.58 -4.96
C LYS A 100 19.45 3.59 -3.56
N THR A 101 18.99 4.75 -3.13
CA THR A 101 18.30 4.92 -1.83
C THR A 101 16.88 4.36 -1.88
N GLN A 102 16.17 4.57 -2.98
CA GLN A 102 14.86 3.93 -3.22
C GLN A 102 14.99 2.40 -3.17
N SER A 103 16.00 1.84 -3.85
CA SER A 103 16.22 0.39 -3.90
C SER A 103 16.45 -0.22 -2.53
N ALA A 104 17.11 0.47 -1.60
CA ALA A 104 17.33 -0.03 -0.24
C ALA A 104 16.02 -0.26 0.54
N VAL A 105 15.05 0.67 0.43
CA VAL A 105 13.72 0.48 1.06
C VAL A 105 12.94 -0.61 0.35
N LEU A 106 12.96 -0.63 -0.97
CA LEU A 106 12.21 -1.62 -1.76
C LEU A 106 12.76 -3.05 -1.56
N GLU A 107 14.07 -3.21 -1.33
CA GLU A 107 14.67 -4.48 -0.94
C GLU A 107 14.21 -4.88 0.46
N ALA A 108 14.24 -3.97 1.43
CA ALA A 108 13.73 -4.21 2.78
C ALA A 108 12.25 -4.62 2.79
N MET A 109 11.42 -4.05 1.88
CA MET A 109 10.01 -4.43 1.71
C MET A 109 9.85 -5.87 1.23
N GLU A 110 10.68 -6.31 0.29
CA GLU A 110 10.58 -7.66 -0.30
C GLU A 110 11.17 -8.72 0.61
N GLU A 111 12.39 -8.48 1.12
CA GLU A 111 13.16 -9.45 1.89
C GLU A 111 12.79 -9.50 3.38
N ARG A 112 12.06 -8.51 3.89
CA ARG A 112 11.73 -8.36 5.33
C ARG A 112 12.96 -8.36 6.24
N GLN A 113 14.11 -8.01 5.68
CA GLN A 113 15.39 -7.85 6.36
C GLN A 113 16.25 -6.80 5.66
N VAL A 114 17.31 -6.38 6.33
CA VAL A 114 18.32 -5.48 5.79
C VAL A 114 19.69 -6.14 5.95
N THR A 115 20.52 -6.08 4.90
CA THR A 115 21.89 -6.58 4.97
C THR A 115 22.87 -5.42 5.04
N VAL A 116 23.62 -5.33 6.13
CA VAL A 116 24.66 -4.31 6.35
C VAL A 116 25.99 -5.01 6.66
N ASP A 117 27.04 -4.66 5.94
CA ASP A 117 28.39 -5.23 6.08
C ASP A 117 28.40 -6.77 6.07
N GLY A 118 27.56 -7.39 5.23
CA GLY A 118 27.46 -8.84 5.10
C GLY A 118 26.64 -9.54 6.19
N THR A 119 26.09 -8.78 7.14
CA THR A 119 25.20 -9.32 8.20
C THR A 119 23.75 -8.95 7.91
N SER A 120 22.86 -9.96 7.92
CA SER A 120 21.43 -9.74 7.74
C SER A 120 20.76 -9.48 9.08
N HIS A 121 19.96 -8.42 9.13
CA HIS A 121 19.19 -7.98 10.27
C HIS A 121 17.70 -8.07 9.95
N PRO A 122 16.91 -8.95 10.61
CA PRO A 122 15.48 -9.06 10.36
C PRO A 122 14.75 -7.79 10.79
N LEU A 123 13.72 -7.41 10.04
CA LEU A 123 12.84 -6.29 10.37
C LEU A 123 11.75 -6.74 11.36
N PRO A 124 11.15 -5.79 12.11
CA PRO A 124 10.02 -6.07 12.99
C PRO A 124 8.86 -6.73 12.26
N THR A 125 8.08 -7.53 12.95
CA THR A 125 6.86 -8.14 12.41
C THR A 125 5.65 -7.70 13.25
N PRO A 126 4.60 -7.12 12.66
CA PRO A 126 4.43 -6.83 11.23
C PRO A 126 5.36 -5.72 10.73
N PHE A 127 5.72 -5.75 9.44
CA PHE A 127 6.48 -4.69 8.78
C PHE A 127 5.68 -4.14 7.60
N ILE A 128 5.33 -2.87 7.65
CA ILE A 128 4.47 -2.20 6.68
C ILE A 128 5.14 -0.91 6.23
N VAL A 129 5.22 -0.71 4.94
CA VAL A 129 5.66 0.55 4.36
C VAL A 129 4.46 1.22 3.69
N ILE A 130 4.20 2.45 4.07
CA ILE A 130 3.35 3.39 3.35
C ILE A 130 4.29 4.39 2.69
N ALA A 131 4.39 4.34 1.37
CA ALA A 131 5.18 5.32 0.63
C ALA A 131 4.27 6.40 0.04
N THR A 132 4.79 7.61 -0.14
CA THR A 132 4.11 8.67 -0.88
C THR A 132 4.95 9.09 -2.07
N GLN A 133 4.27 9.44 -3.15
CA GLN A 133 4.92 10.06 -4.31
C GLN A 133 4.04 11.21 -4.81
N ASN A 134 4.69 12.28 -5.28
CA ASN A 134 4.01 13.41 -5.88
C ASN A 134 4.18 13.33 -7.40
N PRO A 135 3.10 13.13 -8.18
CA PRO A 135 3.19 12.98 -9.62
C PRO A 135 3.46 14.31 -10.35
N ILE A 136 3.22 15.46 -9.69
CA ILE A 136 3.30 16.79 -10.33
C ILE A 136 4.71 17.38 -10.28
N GLU A 137 5.54 16.98 -9.33
CA GLU A 137 6.92 17.45 -9.23
C GLU A 137 7.81 16.79 -10.29
N SER A 138 8.03 17.50 -11.40
CA SER A 138 8.90 17.06 -12.50
C SER A 138 10.37 17.48 -12.34
N GLY A 139 10.67 18.43 -11.46
CA GLY A 139 12.03 18.94 -11.23
C GLY A 139 12.73 18.24 -10.07
N GLY A 140 13.86 17.53 -10.35
CA GLY A 140 14.66 16.89 -9.31
C GLY A 140 14.08 15.62 -8.70
N THR A 141 13.17 14.95 -9.42
CA THR A 141 12.58 13.66 -9.01
C THR A 141 13.13 12.50 -9.83
N TYR A 142 13.14 11.33 -9.23
CA TYR A 142 13.51 10.07 -9.84
C TYR A 142 12.29 9.15 -9.77
N PRO A 143 11.51 9.02 -10.86
CA PRO A 143 10.33 8.16 -10.87
C PRO A 143 10.73 6.72 -10.55
N LEU A 144 9.85 6.03 -9.81
CA LEU A 144 10.03 4.62 -9.55
C LEU A 144 9.84 3.83 -10.86
N PRO A 145 10.79 2.96 -11.24
CA PRO A 145 10.59 2.03 -12.35
C PRO A 145 9.39 1.10 -12.09
N GLU A 146 8.71 0.65 -13.14
CA GLU A 146 7.53 -0.20 -13.06
C GLU A 146 7.79 -1.49 -12.25
N ALA A 147 8.97 -2.11 -12.42
CA ALA A 147 9.37 -3.29 -11.66
C ALA A 147 9.48 -3.03 -10.13
N GLN A 148 9.67 -1.78 -9.73
CA GLN A 148 9.69 -1.36 -8.34
C GLN A 148 8.29 -1.03 -7.81
N LEU A 149 7.43 -0.46 -8.66
CA LEU A 149 6.02 -0.23 -8.34
C LEU A 149 5.27 -1.53 -8.06
N ASP A 150 5.64 -2.63 -8.71
CA ASP A 150 5.03 -3.96 -8.53
C ASP A 150 5.22 -4.54 -7.11
N ARG A 151 6.13 -3.96 -6.29
CA ARG A 151 6.32 -4.33 -4.87
C ARG A 151 5.24 -3.77 -3.94
N PHE A 152 4.55 -2.71 -4.35
CA PHE A 152 3.40 -2.19 -3.63
C PHE A 152 2.16 -3.02 -3.94
N LEU A 153 1.46 -3.48 -2.89
CA LEU A 153 0.24 -4.25 -3.06
C LEU A 153 -0.86 -3.41 -3.70
N LEU A 154 -1.04 -2.19 -3.19
CA LEU A 154 -2.05 -1.24 -3.64
C LEU A 154 -1.41 0.13 -3.92
N ARG A 155 -1.90 0.80 -4.97
CA ARG A 155 -1.68 2.23 -5.20
C ARG A 155 -2.99 2.97 -4.96
N LEU A 156 -2.96 3.97 -4.09
CA LEU A 156 -4.14 4.70 -3.62
C LEU A 156 -3.98 6.20 -3.85
N ASN A 157 -5.11 6.87 -4.07
CA ASN A 157 -5.22 8.32 -4.09
C ASN A 157 -6.15 8.75 -2.96
N VAL A 158 -5.73 9.71 -2.14
CA VAL A 158 -6.56 10.30 -1.09
C VAL A 158 -7.54 11.30 -1.71
N GLY A 159 -7.04 12.13 -2.62
CA GLY A 159 -7.79 13.20 -3.26
C GLY A 159 -8.20 14.34 -2.30
N TYR A 160 -8.64 15.45 -2.85
CA TYR A 160 -9.15 16.56 -2.04
C TYR A 160 -10.44 16.15 -1.30
N PRO A 161 -10.67 16.66 -0.07
CA PRO A 161 -11.98 16.56 0.57
C PRO A 161 -13.02 17.37 -0.23
N ASP A 162 -14.27 16.95 -0.15
CA ASP A 162 -15.38 17.80 -0.61
C ASP A 162 -15.61 18.96 0.37
N VAL A 163 -16.45 19.92 -0.03
CA VAL A 163 -16.74 21.12 0.78
C VAL A 163 -17.29 20.77 2.16
N ALA A 164 -18.10 19.74 2.27
CA ALA A 164 -18.70 19.33 3.54
C ALA A 164 -17.63 18.72 4.48
N ALA A 165 -16.78 17.82 3.95
CA ALA A 165 -15.69 17.21 4.70
C ALA A 165 -14.66 18.27 5.13
N GLU A 166 -14.29 19.21 4.24
CA GLU A 166 -13.33 20.29 4.56
C GLU A 166 -13.90 21.22 5.65
N THR A 167 -15.18 21.57 5.56
CA THR A 167 -15.87 22.33 6.62
C THR A 167 -15.81 21.59 7.95
N GLU A 168 -16.09 20.30 7.96
CA GLU A 168 -16.04 19.47 9.18
C GLU A 168 -14.61 19.40 9.77
N ILE A 169 -13.58 19.32 8.93
CA ILE A 169 -12.16 19.37 9.36
C ILE A 169 -11.91 20.68 10.12
N LEU A 170 -12.34 21.80 9.59
CA LEU A 170 -12.18 23.12 10.22
C LEU A 170 -12.93 23.19 11.55
N MET A 171 -14.17 22.74 11.59
CA MET A 171 -14.99 22.76 12.80
C MET A 171 -14.42 21.86 13.91
N ARG A 172 -13.97 20.64 13.56
CA ARG A 172 -13.29 19.74 14.50
C ARG A 172 -11.99 20.35 15.04
N ARG A 173 -11.21 21.00 14.17
CA ARG A 173 -9.98 21.69 14.58
C ARG A 173 -10.27 22.86 15.52
N ALA A 174 -11.27 23.69 15.20
CA ALA A 174 -11.67 24.83 16.02
C ALA A 174 -12.17 24.37 17.40
N GLY A 175 -13.01 23.33 17.46
CA GLY A 175 -13.53 22.77 18.70
C GLY A 175 -12.46 22.13 19.59
N ARG A 176 -11.45 21.48 18.99
CA ARG A 176 -10.36 20.81 19.72
C ARG A 176 -9.31 21.79 20.27
N GLY A 177 -9.05 22.90 19.60
CA GLY A 177 -8.08 23.91 20.02
C GLY A 177 -6.60 23.56 19.78
N HIS A 178 -6.25 22.31 19.44
CA HIS A 178 -4.89 21.83 19.15
C HIS A 178 -4.84 20.92 17.92
N GLU A 179 -3.64 20.69 17.36
CA GLU A 179 -3.48 19.91 16.12
C GLU A 179 -3.61 18.41 16.32
N GLN A 180 -3.16 17.90 17.45
CA GLN A 180 -3.17 16.47 17.72
C GLN A 180 -4.60 15.95 17.86
N VAL A 181 -4.81 14.74 17.35
CA VAL A 181 -6.04 13.97 17.53
C VAL A 181 -5.69 12.77 18.40
N ASP A 182 -6.25 12.72 19.59
CA ASP A 182 -6.07 11.57 20.46
C ASP A 182 -6.97 10.43 19.99
N LEU A 183 -6.34 9.34 19.60
CA LEU A 183 -7.01 8.11 19.19
C LEU A 183 -6.72 7.04 20.24
N GLU A 184 -7.77 6.31 20.61
CA GLU A 184 -7.63 5.14 21.48
C GLU A 184 -6.98 3.99 20.70
N GLN A 185 -6.10 3.26 21.36
CA GLN A 185 -5.61 1.97 20.86
C GLN A 185 -6.80 1.00 20.74
N VAL A 186 -6.87 0.29 19.63
CA VAL A 186 -7.93 -0.71 19.35
C VAL A 186 -7.33 -2.13 19.30
N ILE A 187 -6.14 -2.24 18.72
CA ILE A 187 -5.38 -3.50 18.63
C ILE A 187 -3.90 -3.22 18.93
N ASP A 188 -3.11 -4.26 19.04
CA ASP A 188 -1.64 -4.19 19.10
C ASP A 188 -0.99 -4.93 17.93
N ALA A 189 0.33 -4.89 17.86
CA ALA A 189 1.11 -5.54 16.82
C ALA A 189 0.89 -7.06 16.77
N GLN A 190 0.65 -7.69 17.91
CA GLN A 190 0.39 -9.13 17.97
C GLN A 190 -0.99 -9.45 17.39
N THR A 191 -2.02 -8.73 17.83
CA THR A 191 -3.38 -8.87 17.31
C THR A 191 -3.43 -8.63 15.81
N LEU A 192 -2.68 -7.62 15.30
CA LEU A 192 -2.60 -7.37 13.86
C LEU A 192 -2.02 -8.59 13.11
N ARG A 193 -0.97 -9.24 13.63
CA ARG A 193 -0.42 -10.46 13.03
C ARG A 193 -1.43 -11.61 13.03
N GLU A 194 -2.16 -11.80 14.12
CA GLU A 194 -3.20 -12.82 14.22
C GLU A 194 -4.30 -12.59 13.18
N LEU A 195 -4.72 -11.33 13.01
CA LEU A 195 -5.69 -10.94 11.97
C LEU A 195 -5.15 -11.17 10.55
N GLN A 196 -3.86 -10.92 10.30
CA GLN A 196 -3.22 -11.23 9.01
C GLN A 196 -3.25 -12.73 8.71
N VAL A 197 -3.06 -13.59 9.72
CA VAL A 197 -3.19 -15.05 9.58
C VAL A 197 -4.64 -15.45 9.28
N VAL A 198 -5.61 -14.82 9.93
CA VAL A 198 -7.05 -15.06 9.65
C VAL A 198 -7.41 -14.67 8.22
N VAL A 199 -6.87 -13.56 7.71
CA VAL A 199 -7.06 -13.14 6.33
C VAL A 199 -6.54 -14.17 5.32
N GLU A 200 -5.40 -14.79 5.59
CA GLU A 200 -4.88 -15.86 4.72
C GLU A 200 -5.77 -17.10 4.68
N ALA A 201 -6.59 -17.32 5.71
CA ALA A 201 -7.54 -18.44 5.78
C ALA A 201 -8.87 -18.16 5.06
N VAL A 202 -9.12 -16.93 4.59
CA VAL A 202 -10.33 -16.59 3.83
C VAL A 202 -10.37 -17.40 2.54
N GLN A 203 -11.48 -18.09 2.30
CA GLN A 203 -11.65 -19.01 1.20
C GLN A 203 -11.81 -18.28 -0.14
N VAL A 204 -11.28 -18.87 -1.19
CA VAL A 204 -11.44 -18.39 -2.57
C VAL A 204 -11.86 -19.55 -3.44
N GLU A 205 -13.05 -19.47 -4.01
CA GLU A 205 -13.52 -20.48 -4.95
C GLU A 205 -12.74 -20.44 -6.25
N ARG A 206 -12.68 -21.59 -6.91
CA ARG A 206 -11.94 -21.74 -8.18
C ARG A 206 -12.47 -20.79 -9.27
N SER A 207 -13.76 -20.56 -9.33
CA SER A 207 -14.41 -19.63 -10.28
C SER A 207 -13.93 -18.19 -10.06
N VAL A 208 -13.85 -17.75 -8.80
CA VAL A 208 -13.33 -16.42 -8.43
C VAL A 208 -11.83 -16.31 -8.70
N ALA A 209 -11.05 -17.36 -8.39
CA ALA A 209 -9.62 -17.39 -8.71
C ALA A 209 -9.38 -17.35 -10.22
N GLN A 210 -10.18 -18.05 -11.02
CA GLN A 210 -10.13 -18.00 -12.46
C GLN A 210 -10.46 -16.61 -12.98
N TYR A 211 -11.49 -15.97 -12.45
CA TYR A 211 -11.86 -14.59 -12.80
C TYR A 211 -10.71 -13.59 -12.54
N MET A 212 -10.00 -13.70 -11.40
CA MET A 212 -8.80 -12.89 -11.12
C MET A 212 -7.74 -13.08 -12.21
N VAL A 213 -7.50 -14.33 -12.65
CA VAL A 213 -6.51 -14.63 -13.69
C VAL A 213 -6.97 -14.10 -15.04
N GLU A 214 -8.25 -14.23 -15.37
CA GLU A 214 -8.83 -13.71 -16.62
C GLU A 214 -8.75 -12.19 -16.69
N LEU A 215 -9.02 -11.47 -15.59
CA LEU A 215 -8.82 -10.02 -15.49
C LEU A 215 -7.36 -9.63 -15.77
N VAL A 216 -6.42 -10.30 -15.11
CA VAL A 216 -4.99 -10.03 -15.31
C VAL A 216 -4.56 -10.36 -16.74
N THR A 217 -5.04 -11.45 -17.32
CA THR A 217 -4.76 -11.85 -18.70
C THR A 217 -5.34 -10.82 -19.69
N SER A 218 -6.57 -10.37 -19.47
CA SER A 218 -7.20 -9.33 -20.29
C SER A 218 -6.38 -8.04 -20.33
N THR A 219 -5.66 -7.67 -19.26
CA THR A 219 -4.76 -6.51 -19.29
C THR A 219 -3.60 -6.70 -20.29
N ARG A 220 -3.14 -7.94 -20.51
CA ARG A 220 -2.07 -8.28 -21.46
C ARG A 220 -2.58 -8.30 -22.91
N ASP A 221 -3.81 -8.78 -23.07
CA ASP A 221 -4.44 -9.01 -24.39
C ASP A 221 -5.26 -7.80 -24.86
N SER A 222 -5.34 -6.73 -24.06
CA SER A 222 -6.13 -5.52 -24.36
C SER A 222 -5.73 -4.81 -25.66
N GLY A 223 -4.51 -5.08 -26.17
CA GLY A 223 -3.93 -4.38 -27.30
C GLY A 223 -3.51 -2.92 -26.98
N ARG A 224 -3.77 -2.43 -25.77
CA ARG A 224 -3.56 -1.03 -25.31
C ARG A 224 -2.33 -0.89 -24.39
N THR A 225 -1.75 -2.01 -23.97
CA THR A 225 -0.56 -2.07 -23.13
C THR A 225 0.63 -2.62 -23.89
N ASP A 226 1.84 -2.12 -23.61
CA ASP A 226 3.10 -2.75 -24.01
C ASP A 226 3.42 -3.92 -23.07
N ALA A 227 3.06 -3.77 -21.77
CA ALA A 227 3.05 -4.86 -20.82
C ALA A 227 1.83 -4.76 -19.90
N GLY A 228 1.02 -5.81 -19.86
CA GLY A 228 -0.03 -5.97 -18.87
C GLY A 228 0.51 -6.47 -17.53
N ALA A 229 -0.37 -6.64 -16.55
CA ALA A 229 0.03 -7.09 -15.22
C ALA A 229 0.65 -8.49 -15.22
N SER A 230 1.70 -8.67 -14.43
CA SER A 230 2.40 -9.95 -14.25
C SER A 230 1.56 -10.92 -13.37
N PRO A 231 1.97 -12.19 -13.18
CA PRO A 231 1.34 -13.09 -12.21
C PRO A 231 1.33 -12.53 -10.77
N ARG A 232 2.23 -11.59 -10.43
CA ARG A 232 2.17 -10.84 -9.16
C ARG A 232 0.87 -10.05 -9.03
N GLY A 233 0.29 -9.58 -10.15
CA GLY A 233 -1.03 -8.93 -10.17
C GLY A 233 -2.15 -9.88 -9.73
N SER A 234 -2.16 -11.14 -10.19
CA SER A 234 -3.14 -12.14 -9.73
C SER A 234 -2.99 -12.43 -8.23
N LEU A 235 -1.74 -12.54 -7.75
CA LEU A 235 -1.46 -12.71 -6.31
C LEU A 235 -1.86 -11.47 -5.49
N ALA A 236 -1.70 -10.28 -6.05
CA ALA A 236 -2.15 -9.04 -5.40
C ALA A 236 -3.67 -9.00 -5.28
N LEU A 237 -4.40 -9.37 -6.33
CA LEU A 237 -5.87 -9.51 -6.28
C LEU A 237 -6.28 -10.51 -5.22
N LEU A 238 -5.68 -11.70 -5.19
CA LEU A 238 -5.98 -12.74 -4.22
C LEU A 238 -5.81 -12.24 -2.77
N ARG A 239 -4.65 -11.68 -2.45
CA ARG A 239 -4.33 -11.20 -1.10
C ARG A 239 -5.25 -10.05 -0.67
N ALA A 240 -5.44 -9.06 -1.54
CA ALA A 240 -6.25 -7.90 -1.23
C ALA A 240 -7.76 -8.23 -1.17
N SER A 241 -8.29 -9.12 -2.03
CA SER A 241 -9.70 -9.54 -1.96
C SER A 241 -10.00 -10.30 -0.67
N ARG A 242 -9.08 -11.16 -0.20
CA ARG A 242 -9.22 -11.84 1.09
C ARG A 242 -9.32 -10.85 2.25
N ALA A 243 -8.43 -9.86 2.27
CA ALA A 243 -8.44 -8.82 3.30
C ALA A 243 -9.72 -7.95 3.22
N TRP A 244 -10.17 -7.63 2.01
CA TRP A 244 -11.40 -6.87 1.80
C TRP A 244 -12.63 -7.64 2.32
N ALA A 245 -12.76 -8.93 1.97
CA ALA A 245 -13.83 -9.80 2.44
C ALA A 245 -13.81 -9.93 3.98
N ALA A 246 -12.62 -10.13 4.59
CA ALA A 246 -12.46 -10.21 6.03
C ALA A 246 -12.89 -8.92 6.74
N LEU A 247 -12.55 -7.75 6.19
CA LEU A 247 -13.00 -6.45 6.71
C LEU A 247 -14.52 -6.26 6.66
N ASP A 248 -15.21 -6.94 5.73
CA ASP A 248 -16.67 -7.00 5.65
C ASP A 248 -17.27 -8.15 6.50
N GLY A 249 -16.46 -8.84 7.30
CA GLY A 249 -16.90 -9.92 8.18
C GLY A 249 -17.19 -11.24 7.48
N ARG A 250 -16.70 -11.44 6.25
CA ARG A 250 -16.91 -12.67 5.47
C ARG A 250 -15.67 -13.57 5.48
N SER A 251 -15.91 -14.87 5.48
CA SER A 251 -14.87 -15.91 5.43
C SER A 251 -14.59 -16.41 4.00
N PHE A 252 -15.17 -15.79 2.99
CA PHE A 252 -15.01 -16.13 1.58
C PHE A 252 -14.99 -14.87 0.71
N VAL A 253 -14.30 -14.95 -0.42
CA VAL A 253 -14.18 -13.88 -1.41
C VAL A 253 -15.28 -13.98 -2.45
N THR A 254 -15.89 -12.85 -2.79
CA THR A 254 -16.85 -12.72 -3.89
C THR A 254 -16.22 -12.02 -5.11
N PRO A 255 -16.80 -12.13 -6.30
CA PRO A 255 -16.35 -11.35 -7.46
C PRO A 255 -16.40 -9.84 -7.23
N ASP A 256 -17.37 -9.33 -6.45
CA ASP A 256 -17.46 -7.91 -6.10
C ASP A 256 -16.26 -7.42 -5.27
N ASP A 257 -15.69 -8.29 -4.43
CA ASP A 257 -14.46 -7.96 -3.69
C ASP A 257 -13.29 -7.77 -4.63
N VAL A 258 -13.19 -8.63 -5.65
CA VAL A 258 -12.16 -8.50 -6.70
C VAL A 258 -12.36 -7.18 -7.46
N HIS A 259 -13.59 -6.83 -7.80
CA HIS A 259 -13.94 -5.57 -8.46
C HIS A 259 -13.52 -4.35 -7.64
N ALA A 260 -13.84 -4.34 -6.33
CA ALA A 260 -13.54 -3.22 -5.44
C ALA A 260 -12.05 -2.89 -5.35
N ILE A 261 -11.18 -3.89 -5.53
CA ILE A 261 -9.74 -3.73 -5.40
C ILE A 261 -8.97 -3.80 -6.72
N ALA A 262 -9.62 -4.12 -7.86
CA ALA A 262 -8.94 -4.34 -9.13
C ALA A 262 -8.12 -3.13 -9.57
N VAL A 263 -8.69 -1.94 -9.58
CA VAL A 263 -7.98 -0.71 -9.98
C VAL A 263 -6.81 -0.39 -9.03
N PRO A 264 -7.01 -0.31 -7.70
CA PRO A 264 -5.89 -0.09 -6.78
C PRO A 264 -4.77 -1.12 -6.87
N ALA A 265 -5.11 -2.38 -7.18
CA ALA A 265 -4.14 -3.47 -7.27
C ALA A 265 -3.45 -3.57 -8.62
N LEU A 266 -4.09 -3.24 -9.73
CA LEU A 266 -3.56 -3.53 -11.06
C LEU A 266 -3.08 -2.30 -11.84
N ALA A 267 -3.71 -1.14 -11.66
CA ALA A 267 -3.47 0.03 -12.53
C ALA A 267 -2.00 0.47 -12.60
N HIS A 268 -1.27 0.35 -11.50
CA HIS A 268 0.15 0.72 -11.42
C HIS A 268 1.12 -0.35 -11.95
N ARG A 269 0.59 -1.51 -12.39
CA ARG A 269 1.33 -2.63 -12.94
C ARG A 269 1.28 -2.69 -14.47
N LEU A 270 0.62 -1.70 -15.10
CA LEU A 270 0.41 -1.66 -16.54
C LEU A 270 1.35 -0.65 -17.19
N ILE A 271 2.04 -1.07 -18.24
CA ILE A 271 2.81 -0.19 -19.10
C ILE A 271 1.95 0.08 -20.34
N LEU A 272 1.48 1.31 -20.47
CA LEU A 272 0.61 1.71 -21.56
C LEU A 272 1.42 1.94 -22.83
N LYS A 273 0.80 1.67 -23.99
CA LYS A 273 1.35 2.08 -25.28
C LYS A 273 1.46 3.61 -25.36
N PRO A 274 2.49 4.15 -26.03
CA PRO A 274 2.67 5.60 -26.17
C PRO A 274 1.43 6.32 -26.73
N ASP A 275 0.75 5.72 -27.69
CA ASP A 275 -0.45 6.30 -28.31
C ASP A 275 -1.63 6.42 -27.31
N GLU A 276 -1.79 5.47 -26.40
CA GLU A 276 -2.80 5.52 -25.34
C GLU A 276 -2.46 6.60 -24.32
N TRP A 277 -1.20 6.64 -23.91
CA TRP A 277 -0.72 7.69 -23.00
C TRP A 277 -0.92 9.10 -23.55
N LEU A 278 -0.61 9.32 -24.84
CA LEU A 278 -0.83 10.61 -25.54
C LEU A 278 -2.31 10.99 -25.61
N ARG A 279 -3.23 10.03 -25.59
CA ARG A 279 -4.69 10.26 -25.52
C ARG A 279 -5.18 10.53 -24.10
N GLY A 280 -4.30 10.51 -23.09
CA GLY A 280 -4.66 10.71 -21.69
C GLY A 280 -5.29 9.48 -21.03
N VAL A 281 -5.18 8.29 -21.66
CA VAL A 281 -5.65 7.04 -21.06
C VAL A 281 -4.75 6.67 -19.89
N THR A 282 -5.36 6.22 -18.80
CA THR A 282 -4.66 5.79 -17.58
C THR A 282 -4.68 4.26 -17.42
N GLY A 283 -3.84 3.74 -16.53
CA GLY A 283 -3.90 2.33 -16.16
C GLY A 283 -5.25 1.95 -15.52
N ALA A 284 -5.90 2.90 -14.81
CA ALA A 284 -7.23 2.70 -14.26
C ALA A 284 -8.28 2.47 -15.37
N ASP A 285 -8.28 3.30 -16.42
CA ASP A 285 -9.20 3.16 -17.55
C ASP A 285 -9.06 1.80 -18.26
N ILE A 286 -7.84 1.26 -18.30
CA ILE A 286 -7.61 -0.07 -18.88
C ILE A 286 -8.13 -1.18 -17.96
N VAL A 287 -7.92 -1.07 -16.66
CA VAL A 287 -8.46 -2.04 -15.69
C VAL A 287 -9.99 -2.01 -15.72
N ASP A 288 -10.60 -0.82 -15.73
CA ASP A 288 -12.06 -0.65 -15.86
C ASP A 288 -12.60 -1.27 -17.16
N TYR A 289 -11.89 -1.07 -18.28
CA TYR A 289 -12.23 -1.73 -19.54
C TYR A 289 -12.17 -3.26 -19.42
N CYS A 290 -11.14 -3.81 -18.79
CA CYS A 290 -11.00 -5.25 -18.57
C CYS A 290 -12.13 -5.80 -17.69
N MET A 291 -12.47 -5.11 -16.60
CA MET A 291 -13.58 -5.47 -15.71
C MET A 291 -14.93 -5.51 -16.43
N ASN A 292 -15.15 -4.59 -17.38
CA ASN A 292 -16.36 -4.58 -18.20
C ASN A 292 -16.39 -5.61 -19.32
N THR A 293 -15.23 -6.17 -19.68
CA THR A 293 -15.09 -7.12 -20.79
C THR A 293 -15.09 -8.58 -20.32
N VAL A 294 -14.45 -8.84 -19.18
CA VAL A 294 -14.36 -10.18 -18.58
C VAL A 294 -15.66 -10.49 -17.84
N ALA A 295 -16.29 -11.60 -18.19
CA ALA A 295 -17.55 -12.02 -17.56
C ALA A 295 -17.32 -12.33 -16.06
N MET A 296 -18.08 -11.65 -15.21
CA MET A 296 -18.10 -11.94 -13.79
C MET A 296 -18.77 -13.29 -13.53
N PRO A 297 -18.16 -14.21 -12.78
CA PRO A 297 -18.82 -15.46 -12.42
C PRO A 297 -20.04 -15.18 -11.55
N GLU A 298 -21.11 -15.97 -11.74
CA GLU A 298 -22.26 -15.91 -10.82
C GLU A 298 -21.76 -16.23 -9.41
N SER A 299 -22.04 -15.35 -8.46
CA SER A 299 -21.75 -15.64 -7.05
C SER A 299 -22.64 -16.80 -6.63
N LEU A 300 -22.08 -17.97 -6.41
CA LEU A 300 -22.75 -19.04 -5.70
C LEU A 300 -22.89 -18.56 -4.24
N ILE A 301 -23.87 -17.71 -3.98
CA ILE A 301 -24.45 -17.61 -2.65
C ILE A 301 -25.12 -18.97 -2.48
N ALA A 302 -24.44 -19.88 -1.77
CA ALA A 302 -25.06 -21.10 -1.34
C ALA A 302 -26.32 -20.67 -0.56
N THR A 303 -27.46 -20.87 -1.15
CA THR A 303 -28.73 -20.94 -0.45
C THR A 303 -28.67 -22.16 0.46
N ASP A 304 -27.95 -22.06 1.58
CA ASP A 304 -28.18 -22.90 2.73
C ASP A 304 -29.45 -22.41 3.40
N THR A 305 -30.56 -22.63 2.69
CA THR A 305 -31.88 -22.70 3.29
C THR A 305 -32.48 -23.99 2.78
N GLU A 306 -32.34 -25.03 3.61
CA GLU A 306 -33.20 -26.22 3.73
C GLU A 306 -32.37 -27.48 4.05
N ALA A 307 -32.21 -27.77 5.35
CA ALA A 307 -32.49 -29.07 5.95
C ALA A 307 -32.48 -28.96 7.48
#